data_87440994e24787ee96c35115f6eb2203
#
_entry.id   87440994e24787ee96c35115f6eb2203
#
_cell.length_a   1.000
_cell.length_b   1.000
_cell.length_c   1.000
_cell.angle_alpha   90.00
_cell.angle_beta   90.00
_cell.angle_gamma   90.00
#
_symmetry.space_group_name_H-M   'P 1'
#
loop_
_entity.id
_entity.type
_entity.pdbx_description
1 polymer ?
#
loop_
_entity_poly.entity_id
_entity_poly.type
_entity_poly.pdbx_seq_one_letter_code
_entity_poly.pdbx_strand_id
1 'polypeptide(L)'
;KERRLALTLRALKEQKITVVIDETGDRKKGKKTDYVARQYLGSVGKIDNGIVSVNAYGIYENVTFPLMFKVFKPRGRLKELDSYKTKIELASSIITELIEFGFDIDLVLADSLYGEASSFIRTLDKHNLPWVLAIRSNHGVWLSPKQKVRANKWCKFKRTLSDQKSETRYIREIIYGKRSPRTYWEITTDPETRPENSTSFVMTNIQVTRSKMKKTLGN
;
A
#
# COMPACT_ATOMS: atom_id res chain seq x y z
N LYS A 1 0.16 22.64 -7.40
CA LYS A 1 0.20 21.18 -7.49
C LYS A 1 0.85 20.76 -8.81
N GLU A 2 0.32 21.13 -9.94
CA GLU A 2 0.76 20.75 -11.29
C GLU A 2 2.21 21.10 -11.58
N ARG A 3 2.64 22.34 -11.27
CA ARG A 3 4.03 22.77 -11.48
C ARG A 3 5.03 21.86 -10.76
N ARG A 4 4.75 21.44 -9.52
CA ARG A 4 5.63 20.54 -8.77
C ARG A 4 5.69 19.15 -9.42
N LEU A 5 4.55 18.59 -9.80
CA LEU A 5 4.49 17.28 -10.50
C LEU A 5 5.24 17.35 -11.84
N ALA A 6 5.06 18.43 -12.60
CA ALA A 6 5.78 18.63 -13.87
C ALA A 6 7.31 18.69 -13.68
N LEU A 7 7.79 19.38 -12.63
CA LEU A 7 9.21 19.43 -12.30
C LEU A 7 9.73 18.06 -11.86
N THR A 8 8.96 17.32 -11.04
CA THR A 8 9.30 15.96 -10.62
C THR A 8 9.40 15.03 -11.82
N LEU A 9 8.42 15.05 -12.72
CA LEU A 9 8.41 14.23 -13.94
C LEU A 9 9.63 14.52 -14.83
N ARG A 10 9.94 15.82 -15.02
CA ARG A 10 11.15 16.24 -15.76
C ARG A 10 12.44 15.73 -15.11
N ALA A 11 12.53 15.79 -13.77
CA ALA A 11 13.71 15.31 -13.04
C ALA A 11 13.89 13.79 -13.15
N LEU A 12 12.79 13.05 -13.22
CA LEU A 12 12.80 11.58 -13.38
C LEU A 12 13.21 11.13 -14.79
N LYS A 13 13.18 12.00 -15.80
CA LYS A 13 13.60 11.66 -17.19
C LYS A 13 12.99 10.36 -17.70
N GLU A 14 11.68 10.21 -17.56
CA GLU A 14 10.91 9.02 -17.97
C GLU A 14 11.30 7.71 -17.23
N GLN A 15 11.97 7.82 -16.09
CA GLN A 15 12.28 6.65 -15.27
C GLN A 15 11.02 6.12 -14.58
N LYS A 16 10.97 4.80 -14.45
CA LYS A 16 9.90 4.12 -13.71
C LYS A 16 10.03 4.34 -12.22
N ILE A 17 8.91 4.51 -11.56
CA ILE A 17 8.87 4.73 -10.12
C ILE A 17 7.97 3.70 -9.41
N THR A 18 8.34 3.34 -8.19
CA THR A 18 7.42 2.67 -7.28
C THR A 18 6.57 3.72 -6.57
N VAL A 19 5.26 3.51 -6.52
CA VAL A 19 4.32 4.38 -5.81
C VAL A 19 3.86 3.71 -4.53
N VAL A 20 3.99 4.42 -3.41
CA VAL A 20 3.46 3.99 -2.10
C VAL A 20 2.24 4.81 -1.77
N ILE A 21 1.12 4.13 -1.48
CA ILE A 21 -0.11 4.76 -0.99
C ILE A 21 -0.25 4.49 0.51
N ASP A 22 -0.41 5.56 1.27
CA ASP A 22 -0.56 5.50 2.72
C ASP A 22 -1.42 6.65 3.25
N GLU A 23 -1.84 6.56 4.50
CA GLU A 23 -2.60 7.61 5.19
C GLU A 23 -1.70 8.36 6.18
N THR A 24 -1.93 9.66 6.29
CA THR A 24 -1.36 10.45 7.37
C THR A 24 -2.48 11.18 8.11
N GLY A 25 -2.53 10.98 9.43
CA GLY A 25 -3.45 11.68 10.32
C GLY A 25 -2.71 12.74 11.15
N ASP A 26 -3.20 13.98 11.10
CA ASP A 26 -2.68 15.09 11.88
C ASP A 26 -3.69 15.49 12.95
N ARG A 27 -3.30 15.36 14.23
CA ARG A 27 -4.14 15.69 15.38
C ARG A 27 -4.40 17.20 15.47
N LYS A 28 -5.64 17.59 15.71
CA LYS A 28 -6.07 18.98 15.90
C LYS A 28 -6.78 19.17 17.21
N LYS A 29 -6.40 20.19 17.99
CA LYS A 29 -7.05 20.53 19.25
C LYS A 29 -8.42 21.19 19.05
N GLY A 30 -8.58 21.97 17.98
CA GLY A 30 -9.80 22.72 17.67
C GLY A 30 -10.74 22.00 16.70
N LYS A 31 -11.97 22.50 16.58
CA LYS A 31 -13.00 22.01 15.64
C LYS A 31 -13.25 22.94 14.45
N LYS A 32 -12.60 24.12 14.42
CA LYS A 32 -12.86 25.17 13.42
C LYS A 32 -12.17 24.92 12.08
N THR A 33 -11.05 24.18 12.08
CA THR A 33 -10.33 23.87 10.83
C THR A 33 -11.18 22.96 9.94
N ASP A 34 -11.18 23.25 8.65
CA ASP A 34 -11.92 22.47 7.66
C ASP A 34 -11.57 20.98 7.74
N TYR A 35 -12.61 20.14 7.59
CA TYR A 35 -12.53 18.67 7.55
C TYR A 35 -11.99 18.01 8.83
N VAL A 36 -11.79 18.77 9.92
CA VAL A 36 -11.49 18.18 11.23
C VAL A 36 -12.70 17.38 11.71
N ALA A 37 -12.46 16.14 12.07
CA ALA A 37 -13.46 15.25 12.66
C ALA A 37 -12.81 14.26 13.62
N ARG A 38 -13.64 13.62 14.44
CA ARG A 38 -13.22 12.50 15.26
C ARG A 38 -13.06 11.26 14.40
N GLN A 39 -11.84 10.81 14.22
CA GLN A 39 -11.48 9.68 13.34
C GLN A 39 -10.22 8.99 13.83
N TYR A 40 -9.96 7.78 13.35
CA TYR A 40 -8.72 7.08 13.67
C TYR A 40 -7.52 7.81 13.07
N LEU A 41 -6.53 8.10 13.89
CA LEU A 41 -5.27 8.74 13.50
C LEU A 41 -4.13 7.75 13.72
N GLY A 42 -3.56 7.22 12.64
CA GLY A 42 -2.48 6.24 12.70
C GLY A 42 -1.26 6.73 13.49
N SER A 43 -0.91 8.02 13.36
CA SER A 43 0.18 8.66 14.12
C SER A 43 -0.01 8.69 15.63
N VAL A 44 -1.26 8.53 16.11
CA VAL A 44 -1.62 8.53 17.53
C VAL A 44 -2.08 7.15 18.01
N GLY A 45 -2.37 6.23 17.09
CA GLY A 45 -2.84 4.87 17.37
C GLY A 45 -4.25 4.79 17.97
N LYS A 46 -5.05 5.86 17.89
CA LYS A 46 -6.41 5.90 18.46
C LYS A 46 -7.34 6.84 17.69
N ILE A 47 -8.63 6.77 18.03
CA ILE A 47 -9.62 7.72 17.54
C ILE A 47 -9.45 9.05 18.30
N ASP A 48 -9.12 10.11 17.57
CA ASP A 48 -8.98 11.47 18.09
C ASP A 48 -9.47 12.49 17.07
N ASN A 49 -9.49 13.74 17.45
CA ASN A 49 -9.87 14.86 16.60
C ASN A 49 -8.72 15.24 15.67
N GLY A 50 -8.93 15.20 14.39
CA GLY A 50 -7.85 15.48 13.43
C GLY A 50 -8.29 15.52 11.98
N ILE A 51 -7.32 15.74 11.10
CA ILE A 51 -7.46 15.70 9.65
C ILE A 51 -6.68 14.49 9.13
N VAL A 52 -7.25 13.77 8.17
CA VAL A 52 -6.58 12.65 7.51
C VAL A 52 -6.39 12.98 6.04
N SER A 53 -5.24 12.66 5.50
CA SER A 53 -4.96 12.70 4.06
C SER A 53 -4.53 11.32 3.57
N VAL A 54 -4.91 11.01 2.35
CA VAL A 54 -4.37 9.91 1.56
C VAL A 54 -3.21 10.45 0.75
N ASN A 55 -2.06 9.83 0.85
CA ASN A 55 -0.81 10.32 0.28
C ASN A 55 -0.25 9.30 -0.71
N ALA A 56 0.37 9.80 -1.77
CA ALA A 56 1.20 9.04 -2.67
C ALA A 56 2.65 9.54 -2.59
N TYR A 57 3.56 8.62 -2.36
CA TYR A 57 5.00 8.85 -2.42
C TYR A 57 5.57 8.08 -3.60
N GLY A 58 6.51 8.70 -4.30
CA GLY A 58 7.33 8.04 -5.30
C GLY A 58 8.62 7.54 -4.68
N ILE A 59 9.08 6.38 -5.12
CA ILE A 59 10.42 5.86 -4.82
C ILE A 59 11.12 5.64 -6.15
N TYR A 60 12.27 6.24 -6.29
CA TYR A 60 13.21 6.00 -7.39
C TYR A 60 14.59 5.78 -6.80
N GLU A 61 15.20 4.63 -7.11
CA GLU A 61 16.43 4.16 -6.47
C GLU A 61 16.29 4.15 -4.93
N ASN A 62 17.06 4.97 -4.22
CA ASN A 62 17.00 5.08 -2.76
C ASN A 62 16.36 6.40 -2.28
N VAL A 63 15.68 7.13 -3.18
CA VAL A 63 15.07 8.42 -2.86
C VAL A 63 13.56 8.27 -2.79
N THR A 64 13.00 8.66 -1.66
CA THR A 64 11.54 8.77 -1.47
C THR A 64 11.13 10.24 -1.57
N PHE A 65 10.11 10.54 -2.37
CA PHE A 65 9.63 11.90 -2.57
C PHE A 65 8.10 11.97 -2.63
N PRO A 66 7.49 13.08 -2.16
CA PRO A 66 6.04 13.22 -2.19
C PRO A 66 5.54 13.49 -3.62
N LEU A 67 4.56 12.73 -4.06
CA LEU A 67 3.88 12.92 -5.35
C LEU A 67 2.59 13.73 -5.19
N MET A 68 1.63 13.20 -4.49
CA MET A 68 0.30 13.77 -4.38
C MET A 68 -0.33 13.43 -3.03
N PHE A 69 -1.21 14.30 -2.55
CA PHE A 69 -2.08 13.97 -1.43
C PHE A 69 -3.50 14.50 -1.67
N LYS A 70 -4.47 13.86 -1.06
CA LYS A 70 -5.87 14.29 -1.02
C LYS A 70 -6.39 14.24 0.40
N VAL A 71 -6.97 15.34 0.86
CA VAL A 71 -7.58 15.42 2.20
C VAL A 71 -8.89 14.62 2.19
N PHE A 72 -9.04 13.72 3.14
CA PHE A 72 -10.30 13.05 3.38
C PHE A 72 -11.30 14.03 4.01
N LYS A 73 -12.47 14.13 3.39
CA LYS A 73 -13.55 15.03 3.80
C LYS A 73 -14.68 14.22 4.44
N PRO A 74 -14.78 14.19 5.79
CA PRO A 74 -15.82 13.45 6.47
C PRO A 74 -17.22 13.93 6.09
N ARG A 75 -18.20 13.04 5.97
CA ARG A 75 -19.58 13.37 5.54
C ARG A 75 -20.21 14.55 6.29
N GLY A 76 -20.05 14.59 7.62
CA GLY A 76 -20.59 15.66 8.46
C GLY A 76 -19.80 16.99 8.40
N ARG A 77 -18.79 17.09 7.54
CA ARG A 77 -17.91 18.26 7.38
C ARG A 77 -17.75 18.73 5.94
N LEU A 78 -18.58 18.20 5.03
CA LEU A 78 -18.59 18.61 3.64
C LEU A 78 -19.07 20.07 3.51
N LYS A 79 -18.45 20.81 2.61
CA LYS A 79 -18.90 22.14 2.17
C LYS A 79 -19.79 21.99 0.92
N GLU A 80 -20.47 23.07 0.55
CA GLU A 80 -21.46 23.09 -0.54
C GLU A 80 -20.95 22.49 -1.87
N LEU A 81 -19.70 22.75 -2.22
CA LEU A 81 -19.07 22.24 -3.46
C LEU A 81 -18.30 20.94 -3.29
N ASP A 82 -18.33 20.35 -2.10
CA ASP A 82 -17.60 19.12 -1.84
C ASP A 82 -18.42 17.89 -2.27
N SER A 83 -17.76 16.93 -2.89
CA SER A 83 -18.26 15.56 -3.06
C SER A 83 -17.62 14.65 -2.04
N TYR A 84 -18.43 13.80 -1.41
CA TYR A 84 -17.92 12.75 -0.54
C TYR A 84 -17.17 11.69 -1.34
N LYS A 85 -15.96 11.36 -0.87
CA LYS A 85 -15.17 10.24 -1.36
C LYS A 85 -14.59 9.49 -0.17
N THR A 86 -14.65 8.17 -0.22
CA THR A 86 -13.96 7.31 0.73
C THR A 86 -12.44 7.44 0.54
N LYS A 87 -11.66 7.03 1.54
CA LYS A 87 -10.19 7.00 1.42
C LYS A 87 -9.74 6.10 0.27
N ILE A 88 -10.46 5.00 0.04
CA ILE A 88 -10.21 4.08 -1.09
C ILE A 88 -10.43 4.76 -2.44
N GLU A 89 -11.50 5.52 -2.59
CA GLU A 89 -11.77 6.29 -3.82
C GLU A 89 -10.76 7.42 -4.01
N LEU A 90 -10.28 8.04 -2.92
CA LEU A 90 -9.20 9.03 -2.99
C LEU A 90 -7.90 8.39 -3.48
N ALA A 91 -7.52 7.22 -2.95
CA ALA A 91 -6.35 6.46 -3.40
C ALA A 91 -6.46 6.08 -4.88
N SER A 92 -7.61 5.54 -5.30
CA SER A 92 -7.88 5.19 -6.70
C SER A 92 -7.75 6.40 -7.61
N SER A 93 -8.30 7.56 -7.21
CA SER A 93 -8.18 8.78 -7.99
C SER A 93 -6.77 9.36 -8.03
N ILE A 94 -5.96 9.15 -6.98
CA ILE A 94 -4.54 9.53 -6.99
C ILE A 94 -3.78 8.72 -8.04
N ILE A 95 -3.94 7.39 -8.06
CA ILE A 95 -3.29 6.52 -9.05
C ILE A 95 -3.67 6.94 -10.47
N THR A 96 -4.97 7.11 -10.74
CA THR A 96 -5.44 7.54 -12.07
C THR A 96 -4.83 8.88 -12.48
N GLU A 97 -4.85 9.90 -11.60
CA GLU A 97 -4.29 11.22 -11.88
C GLU A 97 -2.77 11.19 -12.11
N LEU A 98 -2.02 10.33 -11.40
CA LEU A 98 -0.58 10.19 -11.63
C LEU A 98 -0.28 9.62 -13.01
N ILE A 99 -1.06 8.60 -13.44
CA ILE A 99 -0.93 8.02 -14.78
C ILE A 99 -1.30 9.04 -15.87
N GLU A 100 -2.43 9.73 -15.70
CA GLU A 100 -2.89 10.78 -16.63
C GLU A 100 -1.88 11.92 -16.73
N PHE A 101 -1.16 12.21 -15.65
CA PHE A 101 -0.10 13.21 -15.61
C PHE A 101 1.18 12.78 -16.33
N GLY A 102 1.33 11.46 -16.62
CA GLY A 102 2.43 10.89 -17.38
C GLY A 102 3.50 10.18 -16.55
N PHE A 103 3.26 9.87 -15.27
CA PHE A 103 4.20 9.05 -14.49
C PHE A 103 4.17 7.60 -14.94
N ASP A 104 5.34 7.02 -15.20
CA ASP A 104 5.51 5.58 -15.46
C ASP A 104 5.68 4.84 -14.13
N ILE A 105 4.66 4.08 -13.76
CA ILE A 105 4.58 3.37 -12.46
C ILE A 105 4.89 1.89 -12.70
N ASP A 106 6.00 1.42 -12.14
CA ASP A 106 6.41 0.02 -12.25
C ASP A 106 5.88 -0.87 -11.11
N LEU A 107 5.51 -0.26 -9.98
CA LEU A 107 5.00 -0.97 -8.82
C LEU A 107 4.14 -0.06 -7.95
N VAL A 108 3.04 -0.60 -7.41
CA VAL A 108 2.24 0.05 -6.38
C VAL A 108 2.31 -0.75 -5.09
N LEU A 109 2.62 -0.07 -3.99
CA LEU A 109 2.62 -0.60 -2.64
C LEU A 109 1.54 0.10 -1.82
N ALA A 110 0.79 -0.64 -1.01
CA ALA A 110 -0.15 -0.07 -0.05
C ALA A 110 -0.38 -1.01 1.14
N ASP A 111 -0.90 -0.44 2.22
CA ASP A 111 -1.22 -1.17 3.44
C ASP A 111 -2.51 -2.01 3.32
N SER A 112 -2.91 -2.66 4.41
CA SER A 112 -4.07 -3.54 4.44
C SER A 112 -5.42 -2.83 4.28
N LEU A 113 -5.51 -1.52 4.54
CA LEU A 113 -6.74 -0.78 4.26
C LEU A 113 -7.07 -0.82 2.77
N TYR A 114 -6.06 -0.67 1.93
CA TYR A 114 -6.19 -0.69 0.46
C TYR A 114 -6.12 -2.11 -0.08
N GLY A 115 -5.32 -2.99 0.51
CA GLY A 115 -5.20 -4.39 0.11
C GLY A 115 -6.47 -5.22 0.31
N GLU A 116 -7.31 -4.85 1.29
CA GLU A 116 -8.63 -5.46 1.51
C GLU A 116 -9.73 -4.85 0.62
N ALA A 117 -9.44 -3.77 -0.11
CA ALA A 117 -10.41 -3.04 -0.90
C ALA A 117 -10.42 -3.48 -2.36
N SER A 118 -11.36 -4.35 -2.74
CA SER A 118 -11.49 -4.86 -4.11
C SER A 118 -11.69 -3.76 -5.16
N SER A 119 -12.24 -2.60 -4.80
CA SER A 119 -12.38 -1.44 -5.70
C SER A 119 -11.04 -0.80 -6.04
N PHE A 120 -10.12 -0.69 -5.06
CA PHE A 120 -8.78 -0.21 -5.29
C PHE A 120 -7.98 -1.17 -6.18
N ILE A 121 -8.04 -2.47 -5.86
CA ILE A 121 -7.38 -3.52 -6.66
C ILE A 121 -7.86 -3.49 -8.10
N ARG A 122 -9.19 -3.36 -8.34
CA ARG A 122 -9.72 -3.21 -9.70
C ARG A 122 -9.18 -1.99 -10.42
N THR A 123 -8.94 -0.88 -9.72
CA THR A 123 -8.31 0.30 -10.32
C THR A 123 -6.89 -0.02 -10.79
N LEU A 124 -6.10 -0.70 -9.96
CA LEU A 124 -4.73 -1.11 -10.31
C LEU A 124 -4.74 -2.09 -11.50
N ASP A 125 -5.60 -3.11 -11.45
CA ASP A 125 -5.75 -4.11 -12.52
C ASP A 125 -6.20 -3.46 -13.84
N LYS A 126 -7.12 -2.48 -13.81
CA LYS A 126 -7.58 -1.71 -14.97
C LYS A 126 -6.45 -0.97 -15.68
N HIS A 127 -5.50 -0.46 -14.93
CA HIS A 127 -4.31 0.22 -15.46
C HIS A 127 -3.13 -0.73 -15.73
N ASN A 128 -3.33 -2.05 -15.59
CA ASN A 128 -2.29 -3.08 -15.73
C ASN A 128 -1.06 -2.83 -14.86
N LEU A 129 -1.24 -2.23 -13.69
CA LEU A 129 -0.14 -1.95 -12.79
C LEU A 129 0.27 -3.19 -12.00
N PRO A 130 1.57 -3.49 -11.88
CA PRO A 130 2.08 -4.40 -10.87
C PRO A 130 1.84 -3.84 -9.47
N TRP A 131 1.44 -4.70 -8.53
CA TRP A 131 1.21 -4.26 -7.17
C TRP A 131 1.57 -5.33 -6.14
N VAL A 132 1.96 -4.88 -4.94
CA VAL A 132 2.11 -5.66 -3.71
C VAL A 132 1.35 -4.93 -2.62
N LEU A 133 0.32 -5.56 -2.08
CA LEU A 133 -0.56 -4.97 -1.07
C LEU A 133 -0.52 -5.80 0.20
N ALA A 134 -0.38 -5.15 1.35
CA ALA A 134 -0.54 -5.84 2.62
C ALA A 134 -2.00 -6.29 2.78
N ILE A 135 -2.18 -7.42 3.44
CA ILE A 135 -3.48 -7.97 3.84
C ILE A 135 -3.45 -8.34 5.31
N ARG A 136 -4.60 -8.47 5.92
CA ARG A 136 -4.72 -8.89 7.33
C ARG A 136 -4.48 -10.40 7.46
N SER A 137 -4.08 -10.85 8.64
CA SER A 137 -3.88 -12.28 8.93
C SER A 137 -5.16 -13.11 8.77
N ASN A 138 -6.33 -12.49 8.95
CA ASN A 138 -7.66 -13.10 8.79
C ASN A 138 -8.30 -12.80 7.42
N HIS A 139 -7.50 -12.44 6.41
CA HIS A 139 -8.00 -12.23 5.05
C HIS A 139 -8.75 -13.45 4.53
N GLY A 140 -10.00 -13.27 4.12
CA GLY A 140 -10.85 -14.35 3.62
C GLY A 140 -10.48 -14.78 2.21
N VAL A 141 -10.21 -16.07 2.02
CA VAL A 141 -9.96 -16.66 0.70
C VAL A 141 -10.96 -17.78 0.47
N TRP A 142 -11.64 -17.71 -0.68
CA TRP A 142 -12.57 -18.78 -1.06
C TRP A 142 -11.81 -19.99 -1.60
N LEU A 143 -12.08 -21.16 -1.01
CA LEU A 143 -11.57 -22.44 -1.49
C LEU A 143 -12.72 -23.26 -2.10
N SER A 144 -12.53 -23.74 -3.32
CA SER A 144 -13.46 -24.72 -3.91
C SER A 144 -13.42 -26.04 -3.15
N PRO A 145 -14.52 -26.83 -3.17
CA PRO A 145 -14.55 -28.14 -2.53
C PRO A 145 -13.35 -29.01 -2.90
N LYS A 146 -12.82 -29.75 -1.94
CA LYS A 146 -11.64 -30.64 -2.06
C LYS A 146 -10.29 -29.94 -2.29
N GLN A 147 -10.23 -28.62 -2.37
CA GLN A 147 -8.97 -27.89 -2.41
C GLN A 147 -8.39 -27.73 -0.99
N LYS A 148 -7.06 -27.71 -0.91
CA LYS A 148 -6.32 -27.58 0.36
C LYS A 148 -5.40 -26.35 0.31
N VAL A 149 -5.20 -25.73 1.47
CA VAL A 149 -4.16 -24.72 1.66
C VAL A 149 -2.80 -25.43 1.75
N ARG A 150 -1.83 -24.92 1.02
CA ARG A 150 -0.44 -25.39 1.03
C ARG A 150 0.47 -24.20 1.26
N ALA A 151 1.59 -24.42 1.91
CA ALA A 151 2.64 -23.39 2.05
C ALA A 151 3.96 -23.95 1.50
N ASN A 152 4.68 -23.12 0.79
CA ASN A 152 6.03 -23.42 0.35
C ASN A 152 7.00 -23.39 1.55
N LYS A 153 8.22 -23.97 1.36
CA LYS A 153 9.29 -23.85 2.35
C LYS A 153 9.69 -22.39 2.54
N TRP A 154 10.04 -22.04 3.76
CA TRP A 154 10.58 -20.74 4.10
C TRP A 154 11.88 -20.43 3.34
N CYS A 155 12.00 -19.19 2.93
CA CYS A 155 13.15 -18.67 2.25
C CYS A 155 13.72 -17.50 3.06
N LYS A 156 14.96 -17.62 3.53
CA LYS A 156 15.67 -16.58 4.26
C LYS A 156 16.14 -15.47 3.32
N PHE A 157 16.01 -14.21 3.74
CA PHE A 157 16.62 -13.07 3.08
C PHE A 157 17.05 -12.01 4.09
N LYS A 158 17.95 -11.13 3.69
CA LYS A 158 18.33 -9.96 4.47
C LYS A 158 17.62 -8.74 3.93
N ARG A 159 17.16 -7.89 4.82
CA ARG A 159 16.57 -6.58 4.52
C ARG A 159 17.45 -5.52 5.17
N THR A 160 17.74 -4.44 4.43
CA THR A 160 18.41 -3.27 4.96
C THR A 160 17.37 -2.21 5.29
N LEU A 161 17.40 -1.71 6.51
CA LEU A 161 16.50 -0.67 7.00
C LEU A 161 17.07 0.73 6.65
N SER A 162 16.24 1.76 6.78
CA SER A 162 16.63 3.16 6.53
C SER A 162 17.79 3.65 7.42
N ASP A 163 17.97 3.06 8.61
CA ASP A 163 19.06 3.32 9.52
C ASP A 163 20.33 2.47 9.19
N GLN A 164 20.37 1.85 8.02
CA GLN A 164 21.41 0.96 7.51
C GLN A 164 21.61 -0.34 8.30
N LYS A 165 20.79 -0.62 9.30
CA LYS A 165 20.81 -1.92 9.97
C LYS A 165 20.23 -2.99 9.08
N SER A 166 20.84 -4.16 9.12
CA SER A 166 20.33 -5.34 8.42
C SER A 166 19.56 -6.23 9.37
N GLU A 167 18.38 -6.65 8.96
CA GLU A 167 17.63 -7.68 9.65
C GLU A 167 17.44 -8.91 8.77
N THR A 168 17.34 -10.07 9.41
CA THR A 168 16.99 -11.31 8.73
C THR A 168 15.48 -11.49 8.74
N ARG A 169 14.92 -11.77 7.58
CA ARG A 169 13.51 -12.11 7.39
C ARG A 169 13.36 -13.43 6.64
N TYR A 170 12.20 -14.02 6.79
CA TYR A 170 11.80 -15.23 6.10
C TYR A 170 10.52 -14.98 5.33
N ILE A 171 10.43 -15.54 4.13
CA ILE A 171 9.26 -15.40 3.27
C ILE A 171 8.86 -16.76 2.71
N ARG A 172 7.56 -17.02 2.62
CA ARG A 172 6.99 -18.15 1.91
C ARG A 172 5.72 -17.79 1.17
N GLU A 173 5.46 -18.50 0.08
CA GLU A 173 4.17 -18.45 -0.63
C GLU A 173 3.16 -19.34 0.07
N ILE A 174 1.94 -18.83 0.25
CA ILE A 174 0.77 -19.60 0.67
C ILE A 174 -0.10 -19.81 -0.57
N ILE A 175 -0.46 -21.06 -0.85
CA ILE A 175 -1.22 -21.43 -2.03
C ILE A 175 -2.59 -21.94 -1.59
N TYR A 176 -3.61 -21.19 -1.94
CA TYR A 176 -5.00 -21.52 -1.67
C TYR A 176 -5.56 -22.31 -2.87
N GLY A 177 -5.58 -23.65 -2.74
CA GLY A 177 -6.06 -24.53 -3.79
C GLY A 177 -5.18 -24.51 -5.05
N LYS A 178 -5.71 -23.99 -6.14
CA LYS A 178 -4.96 -23.81 -7.39
C LYS A 178 -4.22 -22.46 -7.39
N ARG A 179 -3.08 -22.41 -8.06
CA ARG A 179 -2.42 -21.12 -8.32
C ARG A 179 -3.32 -20.24 -9.19
N SER A 180 -3.41 -18.99 -8.82
CA SER A 180 -4.19 -17.96 -9.49
C SER A 180 -3.27 -16.83 -9.97
N PRO A 181 -3.78 -15.87 -10.74
CA PRO A 181 -3.02 -14.66 -11.08
C PRO A 181 -2.59 -13.84 -9.86
N ARG A 182 -3.27 -14.02 -8.72
CA ARG A 182 -2.88 -13.42 -7.44
C ARG A 182 -2.19 -14.46 -6.58
N THR A 183 -1.06 -14.07 -5.99
CA THR A 183 -0.28 -14.91 -5.08
C THR A 183 -0.24 -14.29 -3.69
N TYR A 184 -0.15 -15.12 -2.68
CA TYR A 184 -0.19 -14.73 -1.28
C TYR A 184 1.11 -15.13 -0.60
N TRP A 185 1.64 -14.25 0.22
CA TRP A 185 2.95 -14.43 0.84
C TRP A 185 2.90 -14.06 2.31
N GLU A 186 3.57 -14.87 3.12
CA GLU A 186 3.79 -14.66 4.53
C GLU A 186 5.24 -14.29 4.77
N ILE A 187 5.47 -13.26 5.57
CA ILE A 187 6.80 -12.72 5.89
C ILE A 187 6.90 -12.65 7.41
N THR A 188 7.99 -13.16 7.97
CA THR A 188 8.21 -13.15 9.43
C THR A 188 9.68 -13.00 9.78
N THR A 189 9.97 -12.60 11.02
CA THR A 189 11.32 -12.65 11.59
C THR A 189 11.69 -14.04 12.08
N ASP A 190 10.69 -14.85 12.47
CA ASP A 190 10.89 -16.20 12.98
C ASP A 190 9.83 -17.17 12.42
N PRO A 191 10.24 -18.16 11.61
CA PRO A 191 9.35 -19.16 11.03
C PRO A 191 8.66 -20.10 12.04
N GLU A 192 9.24 -20.31 13.21
CA GLU A 192 8.73 -21.25 14.22
C GLU A 192 7.65 -20.59 15.08
N THR A 193 7.95 -19.45 15.66
CA THR A 193 7.04 -18.75 16.59
C THR A 193 6.05 -17.83 15.86
N ARG A 194 6.43 -17.30 14.68
CA ARG A 194 5.63 -16.35 13.89
C ARG A 194 5.05 -15.22 14.74
N PRO A 195 5.92 -14.37 15.34
CA PRO A 195 5.48 -13.33 16.26
C PRO A 195 4.52 -12.36 15.56
N GLU A 196 3.38 -12.06 16.18
CA GLU A 196 2.32 -11.23 15.60
C GLU A 196 2.81 -9.84 15.16
N ASN A 197 3.66 -9.21 15.95
CA ASN A 197 4.20 -7.87 15.68
C ASN A 197 5.25 -7.83 14.56
N SER A 198 5.73 -8.97 14.08
CA SER A 198 6.74 -9.05 13.02
C SER A 198 6.40 -10.06 11.92
N THR A 199 5.17 -10.60 11.96
CA THR A 199 4.60 -11.42 10.89
C THR A 199 3.59 -10.60 10.10
N SER A 200 3.77 -10.55 8.79
CA SER A 200 2.91 -9.81 7.88
C SER A 200 2.53 -10.67 6.67
N PHE A 201 1.41 -10.31 6.06
CA PHE A 201 0.88 -11.01 4.89
C PHE A 201 0.72 -10.01 3.76
N VAL A 202 1.09 -10.43 2.56
CA VAL A 202 0.93 -9.62 1.34
C VAL A 202 0.29 -10.43 0.23
N MET A 203 -0.41 -9.73 -0.63
CA MET A 203 -0.98 -10.25 -1.86
C MET A 203 -0.41 -9.47 -3.04
N THR A 204 -0.21 -10.13 -4.19
CA THR A 204 0.34 -9.49 -5.38
C THR A 204 -0.21 -10.11 -6.68
N ASN A 205 -0.29 -9.32 -7.74
CA ASN A 205 -0.56 -9.80 -9.10
C ASN A 205 0.73 -10.14 -9.87
N ILE A 206 1.89 -9.88 -9.28
CA ILE A 206 3.16 -10.18 -9.94
C ILE A 206 3.41 -11.69 -9.88
N GLN A 207 3.54 -12.31 -11.04
CA GLN A 207 3.95 -13.72 -11.14
C GLN A 207 5.46 -13.80 -10.87
N VAL A 208 5.83 -14.06 -9.62
CA VAL A 208 7.24 -14.03 -9.22
C VAL A 208 7.74 -15.38 -8.74
N THR A 209 8.97 -15.66 -9.10
CA THR A 209 9.79 -16.63 -8.41
C THR A 209 10.15 -16.08 -7.01
N ARG A 210 10.43 -16.96 -6.05
CA ARG A 210 10.86 -16.59 -4.69
C ARG A 210 12.02 -15.57 -4.66
N SER A 211 12.93 -15.67 -5.61
CA SER A 211 14.08 -14.78 -5.76
C SER A 211 13.65 -13.33 -6.07
N LYS A 212 12.68 -13.17 -6.95
CA LYS A 212 12.18 -11.86 -7.38
C LYS A 212 11.40 -11.16 -6.26
N MET A 213 10.57 -11.90 -5.50
CA MET A 213 9.84 -11.35 -4.36
C MET A 213 10.77 -10.86 -3.24
N LYS A 214 11.87 -11.59 -2.97
CA LYS A 214 12.89 -11.16 -2.00
C LYS A 214 13.48 -9.80 -2.36
N LYS A 215 13.77 -9.58 -3.63
CA LYS A 215 14.32 -8.31 -4.13
C LYS A 215 13.31 -7.17 -3.98
N THR A 216 12.03 -7.42 -4.27
CA THR A 216 10.95 -6.42 -4.16
C THR A 216 10.69 -5.99 -2.71
N LEU A 217 10.79 -6.91 -1.74
CA LEU A 217 10.51 -6.65 -0.33
C LEU A 217 11.77 -6.32 0.49
N GLY A 218 12.95 -6.51 -0.06
CA GLY A 218 14.23 -6.26 0.59
C GLY A 218 14.80 -4.86 0.36
N ASN A 219 14.19 -4.12 -0.55
CA ASN A 219 14.44 -2.71 -0.79
C ASN A 219 13.31 -1.93 -0.08
#